data_4882522a25035bdc0c149fc70caba1d0
#
_entry.id   4882522a25035bdc0c149fc70caba1d0
#
_cell.length_a   1.000
_cell.length_b   1.000
_cell.length_c   1.000
_cell.angle_alpha   90.00
_cell.angle_beta   90.00
_cell.angle_gamma   90.00
#
_symmetry.space_group_name_H-M   'P 1'
#
loop_
_entity.id
_entity.type
_entity.pdbx_description
1 polymer ?
#
loop_
_entity_poly.entity_id
_entity_poly.type
_entity_poly.pdbx_seq_one_letter_code
_entity_poly.pdbx_strand_id
1 'polypeptide(L)'
;MAATLAAGLFFYSSCTPAEKTDTKDYTQYVNTFIGGADNGHTFPGACYPFGMIQTSPVTGAVGWRYCSEYVYEDSLIWGFTQTHLNGTGCMDLGDILVMPVTGTRARAWDAYRSHFSKDKEAATPGYYTAELSDPQVKAELTASI
;
A
#
# COMPACT_ATOMS: atom_id res chain seq x y z
N MET A 1 11.09 -0.74 74.76
CA MET A 1 11.92 -0.74 73.56
C MET A 1 11.28 -1.76 72.58
N ALA A 2 10.56 -1.26 71.60
CA ALA A 2 9.92 -2.09 70.57
C ALA A 2 10.73 -1.91 69.23
N ALA A 3 11.31 -2.96 68.74
CA ALA A 3 12.03 -2.99 67.47
C ALA A 3 11.08 -3.37 66.33
N THR A 4 10.86 -2.43 65.40
CA THR A 4 10.01 -2.62 64.22
C THR A 4 10.91 -3.20 63.10
N LEU A 5 10.66 -4.42 62.68
CA LEU A 5 11.32 -5.03 61.50
C LEU A 5 10.57 -4.55 60.24
N ALA A 6 11.19 -3.78 59.39
CA ALA A 6 10.71 -3.43 58.07
C ALA A 6 11.13 -4.50 57.05
N ALA A 7 10.17 -5.32 56.58
CA ALA A 7 10.39 -6.27 55.50
C ALA A 7 10.28 -5.58 54.16
N GLY A 8 11.42 -5.38 53.48
CA GLY A 8 11.47 -4.89 52.11
C GLY A 8 11.07 -5.94 51.10
N LEU A 9 9.94 -5.77 50.41
CA LEU A 9 9.53 -6.56 49.26
C LEU A 9 10.32 -6.12 48.01
N PHE A 10 11.29 -6.95 47.61
CA PHE A 10 11.96 -6.79 46.30
C PHE A 10 11.07 -7.43 45.22
N PHE A 11 10.43 -6.60 44.42
CA PHE A 11 9.83 -7.04 43.17
C PHE A 11 10.94 -7.26 42.12
N TYR A 12 11.31 -8.49 41.87
CA TYR A 12 12.12 -8.85 40.71
C TYR A 12 11.19 -8.83 39.48
N SER A 13 11.26 -7.75 38.70
CA SER A 13 10.66 -7.72 37.38
C SER A 13 11.49 -8.61 36.45
N SER A 14 11.06 -9.84 36.25
CA SER A 14 11.68 -10.77 35.30
C SER A 14 11.25 -10.36 33.88
N CYS A 15 12.04 -9.53 33.21
CA CYS A 15 11.99 -9.42 31.78
C CYS A 15 12.59 -10.69 31.16
N THR A 16 11.75 -11.67 30.88
CA THR A 16 12.14 -12.81 30.03
C THR A 16 12.36 -12.25 28.62
N PRO A 17 13.55 -12.43 28.01
CA PRO A 17 13.73 -12.07 26.61
C PRO A 17 12.70 -12.84 25.79
N ALA A 18 11.95 -12.15 24.94
CA ALA A 18 11.03 -12.82 24.01
C ALA A 18 11.86 -13.77 23.15
N GLU A 19 11.53 -15.04 23.23
CA GLU A 19 12.12 -16.08 22.39
C GLU A 19 11.89 -15.66 20.94
N LYS A 20 12.93 -15.45 20.14
CA LYS A 20 12.82 -15.22 18.71
C LYS A 20 12.28 -16.52 18.12
N THR A 21 10.98 -16.60 17.99
CA THR A 21 10.37 -17.62 17.15
C THR A 21 10.86 -17.34 15.72
N ASP A 22 11.57 -18.28 15.15
CA ASP A 22 11.98 -18.28 13.75
C ASP A 22 10.71 -18.45 12.89
N THR A 23 9.94 -17.36 12.78
CA THR A 23 8.69 -17.33 12.01
C THR A 23 9.08 -17.25 10.54
N LYS A 24 8.87 -18.37 9.84
CA LYS A 24 9.06 -18.44 8.40
C LYS A 24 8.26 -17.32 7.73
N ASP A 25 8.94 -16.47 6.99
CA ASP A 25 8.29 -15.42 6.22
C ASP A 25 7.59 -16.03 4.99
N TYR A 26 6.26 -16.06 5.03
CA TYR A 26 5.42 -16.57 3.94
C TYR A 26 5.08 -15.48 2.92
N THR A 27 5.36 -14.21 3.18
CA THR A 27 5.02 -13.10 2.27
C THR A 27 5.75 -13.22 0.93
N GLN A 28 6.93 -13.85 0.91
CA GLN A 28 7.71 -14.12 -0.30
C GLN A 28 6.99 -15.00 -1.33
N TYR A 29 5.95 -15.73 -0.92
CA TYR A 29 5.15 -16.60 -1.82
C TYR A 29 3.90 -15.89 -2.34
N VAL A 30 3.64 -14.65 -1.93
CA VAL A 30 2.46 -13.90 -2.34
C VAL A 30 2.78 -13.07 -3.57
N ASN A 31 2.04 -13.29 -4.65
CA ASN A 31 2.06 -12.41 -5.81
C ASN A 31 0.85 -11.46 -5.73
N THR A 32 1.10 -10.20 -5.42
CA THR A 32 0.08 -9.17 -5.26
C THR A 32 -0.55 -8.70 -6.57
N PHE A 33 0.00 -9.10 -7.73
CA PHE A 33 -0.58 -8.80 -9.04
C PHE A 33 -1.64 -9.81 -9.49
N ILE A 34 -1.86 -10.90 -8.75
CA ILE A 34 -2.90 -11.88 -9.09
C ILE A 34 -4.27 -11.20 -9.09
N GLY A 35 -5.00 -11.35 -10.20
CA GLY A 35 -6.31 -10.74 -10.41
C GLY A 35 -6.27 -9.26 -10.83
N GLY A 36 -5.09 -8.65 -10.98
CA GLY A 36 -4.96 -7.28 -11.49
C GLY A 36 -5.12 -7.16 -13.01
N ALA A 37 -5.12 -8.28 -13.73
CA ALA A 37 -5.27 -8.32 -15.18
C ALA A 37 -6.73 -8.49 -15.59
N ASP A 38 -7.06 -8.02 -16.80
CA ASP A 38 -8.36 -8.15 -17.46
C ASP A 38 -9.54 -7.72 -16.55
N ASN A 39 -10.38 -8.65 -16.15
CA ASN A 39 -11.56 -8.40 -15.29
C ASN A 39 -11.41 -9.06 -13.89
N GLY A 40 -10.22 -9.20 -13.39
CA GLY A 40 -9.97 -9.77 -12.06
C GLY A 40 -10.30 -8.82 -10.92
N HIS A 41 -10.28 -7.52 -11.17
CA HIS A 41 -10.68 -6.45 -10.25
C HIS A 41 -9.98 -6.51 -8.88
N THR A 42 -8.65 -6.66 -8.91
CA THR A 42 -7.78 -6.52 -7.74
C THR A 42 -6.73 -5.44 -7.99
N PHE A 43 -6.12 -4.94 -6.95
CA PHE A 43 -5.06 -3.94 -7.03
C PHE A 43 -3.81 -4.41 -6.24
N PRO A 44 -2.60 -4.02 -6.65
CA PRO A 44 -1.35 -4.51 -6.06
C PRO A 44 -0.88 -3.71 -4.85
N GLY A 45 -1.61 -2.68 -4.43
CA GLY A 45 -1.16 -1.72 -3.43
C GLY A 45 -1.18 -2.23 -2.00
N ALA A 46 -0.72 -1.40 -1.09
CA ALA A 46 -0.62 -1.71 0.33
C ALA A 46 -1.96 -1.53 1.05
N CYS A 47 -2.36 -2.51 1.86
CA CYS A 47 -3.58 -2.48 2.67
C CYS A 47 -3.26 -2.60 4.15
N TYR A 48 -3.84 -1.74 4.99
CA TYR A 48 -3.70 -1.82 6.44
C TYR A 48 -4.74 -0.96 7.18
N PRO A 49 -5.12 -1.29 8.44
CA PRO A 49 -5.43 -2.65 8.88
C PRO A 49 -6.79 -3.05 8.31
N PHE A 50 -6.99 -4.31 8.01
CA PHE A 50 -8.26 -4.86 7.50
C PHE A 50 -8.85 -4.08 6.30
N GLY A 51 -8.00 -3.47 5.47
CA GLY A 51 -8.44 -2.69 4.31
C GLY A 51 -9.01 -1.29 4.62
N MET A 52 -8.75 -0.73 5.78
CA MET A 52 -9.14 0.67 6.09
C MET A 52 -8.33 1.66 5.25
N ILE A 53 -7.08 1.36 4.98
CA ILE A 53 -6.25 2.06 3.99
C ILE A 53 -5.86 1.05 2.91
N GLN A 54 -6.02 1.43 1.66
CA GLN A 54 -5.80 0.61 0.48
C GLN A 54 -5.11 1.48 -0.57
N THR A 55 -3.89 1.92 -0.26
CA THR A 55 -3.17 2.81 -1.16
C THR A 55 -2.62 2.05 -2.37
N SER A 56 -2.97 2.47 -3.57
CA SER A 56 -2.61 1.79 -4.81
C SER A 56 -2.58 2.75 -6.01
N PRO A 57 -1.91 2.38 -7.11
CA PRO A 57 -2.00 3.13 -8.35
C PRO A 57 -3.41 3.05 -8.96
N VAL A 58 -3.80 4.15 -9.58
CA VAL A 58 -4.97 4.26 -10.45
C VAL A 58 -4.49 4.28 -11.90
N THR A 59 -4.89 3.30 -12.71
CA THR A 59 -4.55 3.26 -14.13
C THR A 59 -5.71 3.67 -15.03
N GLY A 60 -6.94 3.69 -14.49
CA GLY A 60 -8.13 4.16 -15.16
C GLY A 60 -9.30 4.34 -14.21
N ALA A 61 -10.28 5.12 -14.64
CA ALA A 61 -11.36 5.59 -13.77
C ALA A 61 -12.75 5.47 -14.39
N VAL A 62 -12.94 4.78 -15.50
CA VAL A 62 -14.26 4.70 -16.16
C VAL A 62 -14.54 3.29 -16.69
N GLY A 63 -15.68 2.76 -16.31
CA GLY A 63 -16.21 1.50 -16.81
C GLY A 63 -15.86 0.29 -15.95
N TRP A 64 -16.53 -0.81 -16.24
CA TRP A 64 -16.45 -2.07 -15.51
C TRP A 64 -15.02 -2.58 -15.26
N ARG A 65 -14.15 -2.46 -16.25
CA ARG A 65 -12.75 -2.91 -16.17
C ARG A 65 -11.98 -2.28 -15.01
N TYR A 66 -12.36 -1.08 -14.59
CA TYR A 66 -11.69 -0.30 -13.56
C TYR A 66 -12.40 -0.31 -12.20
N CYS A 67 -13.15 -1.37 -11.88
CA CYS A 67 -13.78 -1.47 -10.56
C CYS A 67 -12.80 -1.36 -9.40
N SER A 68 -11.57 -1.85 -9.57
CA SER A 68 -10.46 -1.69 -8.60
C SER A 68 -9.50 -0.56 -8.96
N GLU A 69 -9.82 0.27 -9.97
CA GLU A 69 -9.02 1.38 -10.49
C GLU A 69 -7.66 0.99 -11.07
N TYR A 70 -7.25 -0.25 -10.95
CA TYR A 70 -5.99 -0.79 -11.48
C TYR A 70 -6.25 -1.88 -12.51
N VAL A 71 -5.52 -1.81 -13.62
CA VAL A 71 -5.47 -2.86 -14.64
C VAL A 71 -4.01 -3.12 -15.03
N TYR A 72 -3.57 -4.36 -14.91
CA TYR A 72 -2.18 -4.75 -15.08
C TYR A 72 -1.61 -4.44 -16.46
N GLU A 73 -2.42 -4.52 -17.52
CA GLU A 73 -2.00 -4.26 -18.90
C GLU A 73 -1.78 -2.79 -19.21
N ASP A 74 -2.22 -1.90 -18.34
CA ASP A 74 -2.07 -0.46 -18.57
C ASP A 74 -0.62 -0.01 -18.39
N SER A 75 -0.26 1.04 -19.10
CA SER A 75 1.06 1.67 -19.06
C SER A 75 1.04 3.13 -18.61
N LEU A 76 -0.13 3.59 -18.12
CA LEU A 76 -0.35 4.96 -17.70
C LEU A 76 -0.93 4.98 -16.27
N ILE A 77 -0.26 5.64 -15.35
CA ILE A 77 -0.76 5.90 -14.00
C ILE A 77 -1.36 7.32 -13.96
N TRP A 78 -2.56 7.44 -13.42
CA TRP A 78 -3.26 8.70 -13.21
C TRP A 78 -2.89 9.35 -11.88
N GLY A 79 -2.49 8.53 -10.91
CA GLY A 79 -2.11 8.89 -9.56
C GLY A 79 -2.26 7.70 -8.62
N PHE A 80 -2.26 7.99 -7.35
CA PHE A 80 -2.37 7.01 -6.27
C PHE A 80 -3.51 7.43 -5.34
N THR A 81 -4.48 6.55 -5.12
CA THR A 81 -5.57 6.79 -4.17
C THR A 81 -5.35 6.07 -2.86
N GLN A 82 -6.09 6.46 -1.83
CA GLN A 82 -5.96 5.92 -0.47
C GLN A 82 -6.95 4.80 -0.20
N THR A 83 -7.97 4.66 -1.04
CA THR A 83 -9.02 3.66 -0.92
C THR A 83 -9.33 3.05 -2.28
N HIS A 84 -9.49 1.72 -2.32
CA HIS A 84 -9.81 0.95 -3.53
C HIS A 84 -10.86 -0.11 -3.22
N LEU A 85 -11.66 -0.47 -4.22
CA LEU A 85 -12.51 -1.65 -4.16
C LEU A 85 -11.79 -2.89 -4.70
N ASN A 86 -12.16 -4.04 -4.20
CA ASN A 86 -11.78 -5.34 -4.74
C ASN A 86 -13.01 -6.09 -5.23
N GLY A 87 -12.84 -6.85 -6.30
CA GLY A 87 -13.90 -7.65 -6.89
C GLY A 87 -14.80 -6.86 -7.81
N THR A 88 -15.87 -7.52 -8.27
CA THR A 88 -16.80 -6.94 -9.22
C THR A 88 -17.78 -5.98 -8.56
N GLY A 89 -18.08 -4.89 -9.22
CA GLY A 89 -19.00 -3.88 -8.70
C GLY A 89 -19.05 -2.62 -9.54
N CYS A 90 -19.43 -1.55 -8.91
CA CYS A 90 -19.29 -0.21 -9.46
C CYS A 90 -17.96 0.37 -9.05
N MET A 91 -17.43 1.25 -9.85
CA MET A 91 -16.32 2.12 -9.41
C MET A 91 -16.83 3.01 -8.29
N ASP A 92 -16.17 2.94 -7.17
CA ASP A 92 -16.45 3.76 -5.99
C ASP A 92 -15.20 3.80 -5.10
N LEU A 93 -15.20 4.65 -4.11
CA LEU A 93 -14.05 4.98 -3.29
C LEU A 93 -13.02 5.80 -4.06
N GLY A 94 -11.87 5.45 -4.41
CA GLY A 94 -10.91 6.24 -5.19
C GLY A 94 -10.65 7.66 -4.66
N ASP A 95 -10.88 7.89 -3.38
CA ASP A 95 -10.79 9.20 -2.75
C ASP A 95 -9.33 9.63 -2.59
N ILE A 96 -9.12 10.94 -2.65
CA ILE A 96 -7.82 11.59 -2.41
C ILE A 96 -6.74 11.05 -3.38
N LEU A 97 -6.89 11.40 -4.64
CA LEU A 97 -5.89 11.11 -5.67
C LEU A 97 -4.65 11.99 -5.49
N VAL A 98 -3.50 11.38 -5.30
CA VAL A 98 -2.20 12.04 -5.16
C VAL A 98 -1.32 11.66 -6.34
N MET A 99 -0.66 12.63 -6.95
CA MET A 99 0.30 12.41 -8.03
C MET A 99 1.57 13.21 -7.77
N PRO A 100 2.75 12.56 -7.63
CA PRO A 100 4.02 13.26 -7.48
C PRO A 100 4.39 13.95 -8.81
N VAL A 101 4.86 15.17 -8.72
CA VAL A 101 5.30 15.97 -9.88
C VAL A 101 6.62 16.64 -9.60
N THR A 102 7.38 16.94 -10.66
CA THR A 102 8.61 17.73 -10.60
C THR A 102 8.41 19.09 -11.25
N GLY A 103 9.05 20.11 -10.70
CA GLY A 103 8.94 21.49 -11.20
C GLY A 103 7.59 22.14 -10.90
N THR A 104 7.38 23.34 -11.44
CA THR A 104 6.12 24.08 -11.30
C THR A 104 5.17 23.70 -12.42
N ARG A 105 4.10 23.00 -12.11
CA ARG A 105 3.06 22.60 -13.07
C ARG A 105 1.70 23.08 -12.59
N ALA A 106 1.17 24.12 -13.19
CA ALA A 106 -0.24 24.50 -13.07
C ALA A 106 -0.96 23.99 -14.33
N ARG A 107 -1.58 22.82 -14.27
CA ARG A 107 -2.25 22.18 -15.40
C ARG A 107 -3.58 21.57 -14.98
N ALA A 108 -4.41 21.23 -15.96
CA ALA A 108 -5.59 20.41 -15.74
C ALA A 108 -5.17 19.05 -15.13
N TRP A 109 -6.03 18.47 -14.30
CA TRP A 109 -5.75 17.25 -13.52
C TRP A 109 -5.28 16.08 -14.41
N ASP A 110 -5.81 15.95 -15.62
CA ASP A 110 -5.48 14.89 -16.58
C ASP A 110 -4.07 15.03 -17.19
N ALA A 111 -3.45 16.21 -17.07
CA ALA A 111 -2.08 16.45 -17.54
C ALA A 111 -1.00 15.93 -16.57
N TYR A 112 -1.38 15.43 -15.40
CA TYR A 112 -0.45 14.88 -14.41
C TYR A 112 -0.22 13.38 -14.56
N ARG A 113 -0.96 12.69 -15.44
CA ARG A 113 -0.75 11.27 -15.73
C ARG A 113 0.68 11.01 -16.17
N SER A 114 1.20 9.85 -15.80
CA SER A 114 2.56 9.46 -16.19
C SER A 114 2.60 8.05 -16.76
N HIS A 115 3.39 7.88 -17.80
CA HIS A 115 3.76 6.54 -18.25
C HIS A 115 4.65 5.85 -17.21
N PHE A 116 4.56 4.54 -17.18
CA PHE A 116 5.42 3.68 -16.40
C PHE A 116 5.67 2.34 -17.13
N SER A 117 6.69 1.60 -16.74
CA SER A 117 7.02 0.29 -17.31
C SER A 117 6.81 -0.79 -16.27
N LYS A 118 6.27 -1.93 -16.70
CA LYS A 118 6.12 -3.12 -15.85
C LYS A 118 7.46 -3.66 -15.32
N ASP A 119 8.55 -3.47 -16.04
CA ASP A 119 9.90 -3.83 -15.59
C ASP A 119 10.37 -2.99 -14.39
N LYS A 120 9.70 -1.88 -14.15
CA LYS A 120 10.00 -0.92 -13.08
C LYS A 120 8.85 -0.79 -12.08
N GLU A 121 7.91 -1.70 -12.12
CA GLU A 121 6.82 -1.87 -11.19
C GLU A 121 7.09 -3.09 -10.31
N ALA A 122 6.94 -2.95 -9.01
CA ALA A 122 7.04 -4.07 -8.09
C ALA A 122 6.05 -3.92 -6.92
N ALA A 123 5.59 -5.05 -6.42
CA ALA A 123 4.72 -5.08 -5.25
C ALA A 123 4.96 -6.32 -4.40
N THR A 124 4.85 -6.17 -3.10
CA THR A 124 4.83 -7.23 -2.10
C THR A 124 3.74 -6.92 -1.07
N PRO A 125 3.32 -7.86 -0.24
CA PRO A 125 2.35 -7.55 0.81
C PRO A 125 2.74 -6.34 1.63
N GLY A 126 1.89 -5.30 1.61
CA GLY A 126 2.11 -4.03 2.33
C GLY A 126 3.05 -3.03 1.65
N TYR A 127 3.50 -3.30 0.43
CA TYR A 127 4.38 -2.39 -0.29
C TYR A 127 4.13 -2.43 -1.80
N TYR A 128 4.16 -1.25 -2.44
CA TYR A 128 4.11 -1.09 -3.88
C TYR A 128 5.12 -0.03 -4.32
N THR A 129 5.70 -0.19 -5.51
CA THR A 129 6.57 0.81 -6.13
C THR A 129 6.45 0.84 -7.64
N ALA A 130 6.59 2.04 -8.22
CA ALA A 130 6.69 2.24 -9.66
C ALA A 130 7.57 3.46 -10.00
N GLU A 131 8.29 3.39 -11.11
CA GLU A 131 8.99 4.54 -11.68
C GLU A 131 8.10 5.25 -12.69
N LEU A 132 7.81 6.53 -12.41
CA LEU A 132 7.01 7.41 -13.26
C LEU A 132 7.93 8.12 -14.26
N SER A 133 7.69 7.88 -15.55
CA SER A 133 8.58 8.34 -16.64
C SER A 133 8.54 9.85 -16.86
N ASP A 134 7.34 10.44 -16.78
CA ASP A 134 7.16 11.87 -17.12
C ASP A 134 7.70 12.83 -16.05
N PRO A 135 7.45 12.61 -14.74
CA PRO A 135 8.09 13.40 -13.69
C PRO A 135 9.50 12.90 -13.33
N GLN A 136 9.91 11.73 -13.84
CA GLN A 136 11.16 11.04 -13.45
C GLN A 136 11.25 10.82 -11.94
N VAL A 137 10.21 10.26 -11.35
CA VAL A 137 10.07 10.02 -9.92
C VAL A 137 9.82 8.54 -9.67
N LYS A 138 10.48 7.98 -8.66
CA LYS A 138 10.10 6.70 -8.08
C LYS A 138 9.04 6.96 -7.01
N ALA A 139 7.87 6.36 -7.19
CA ALA A 139 6.81 6.36 -6.19
C ALA A 139 6.88 5.07 -5.36
N GLU A 140 6.75 5.20 -4.05
CA GLU A 140 6.72 4.07 -3.11
C GLU A 140 5.53 4.25 -2.16
N LEU A 141 4.74 3.20 -2.01
CA LEU A 141 3.53 3.19 -1.19
C LEU A 141 3.64 2.13 -0.11
N THR A 142 3.26 2.49 1.08
CA THR A 142 3.07 1.58 2.20
C THR A 142 1.90 2.07 3.06
N ALA A 143 1.33 1.19 3.87
CA ALA A 143 0.26 1.54 4.80
C ALA A 143 0.64 1.16 6.23
N SER A 144 0.31 2.03 7.18
CA SER A 144 0.50 1.81 8.62
C SER A 144 -0.72 2.29 9.40
N ILE A 145 -0.82 1.92 10.67
CA ILE A 145 -1.73 2.56 11.62
C ILE A 145 -1.25 3.95 11.97
#